data_72423939bc172d80ba1f78bdb0323e4a
#
_entry.id   72423939bc172d80ba1f78bdb0323e4a
#
_cell.length_a   1.000
_cell.length_b   1.000
_cell.length_c   1.000
_cell.angle_alpha   90.00
_cell.angle_beta   90.00
_cell.angle_gamma   90.00
#
_symmetry.space_group_name_H-M   'P 1'
#
loop_
_entity.id
_entity.type
_entity.pdbx_description
1 polymer ?
#
loop_
_entity_poly.entity_id
_entity_poly.type
_entity_poly.pdbx_seq_one_letter_code
_entity_poly.pdbx_strand_id
1 'polypeptide(L)'
;MTDLAIHLDQVHKRFGNVHALRGADLKVPRGTIFALIGPNGAGKTTLFGLCCGFLGPDRGRVEILGGAPDPVRLKGRLGALPQDALLGRDISVREHLVFLGRLQGMDPPTAEREATRVLGLVDLADLADRRAGALSHGQVKRVGVAQAFLGAPDLILLDEPTAGLDPRHAHDLRALIRAQRGQQTIVVSSHNLQELEAICDEAAFMEKGVTIESGAVATLTAQDAEFFVQLAPGPEPLELLRSRVVTTAVTWEPERRTLRVRFQPTPGRVAEDVIAEVLRELRASGARVCALGKGRSLEQRYLEQATPSVPATSSVSEP
;
A
#
# COMPACT_ATOMS: atom_id res chain seq x y z
N MET A 1 5.96 23.17 -8.71
CA MET A 1 6.63 21.84 -8.89
C MET A 1 6.36 21.07 -7.62
N THR A 2 5.79 19.86 -7.70
CA THR A 2 5.53 19.02 -6.53
C THR A 2 6.85 18.62 -5.88
N ASP A 3 7.00 18.86 -4.57
CA ASP A 3 8.20 18.44 -3.82
C ASP A 3 8.15 16.92 -3.61
N LEU A 4 9.05 16.17 -4.26
CA LEU A 4 9.07 14.72 -4.23
C LEU A 4 10.04 14.20 -3.16
N ALA A 5 9.60 13.18 -2.42
CA ALA A 5 10.47 12.40 -1.53
C ALA A 5 11.22 11.32 -2.29
N ILE A 6 10.58 10.70 -3.30
CA ILE A 6 11.18 9.70 -4.18
C ILE A 6 10.86 10.09 -5.62
N HIS A 7 11.89 10.07 -6.48
CA HIS A 7 11.74 10.17 -7.92
C HIS A 7 12.62 9.13 -8.61
N LEU A 8 11.97 8.17 -9.24
CA LEU A 8 12.61 7.17 -10.11
C LEU A 8 12.20 7.47 -11.55
N ASP A 9 13.19 7.49 -12.45
CA ASP A 9 13.00 7.73 -13.88
C ASP A 9 13.72 6.63 -14.66
N GLN A 10 12.93 5.78 -15.35
CA GLN A 10 13.37 4.67 -16.19
C GLN A 10 14.45 3.80 -15.56
N VAL A 11 14.22 3.39 -14.30
CA VAL A 11 15.20 2.68 -13.49
C VAL A 11 15.28 1.20 -13.87
N HIS A 12 16.47 0.76 -14.22
CA HIS A 12 16.79 -0.64 -14.50
C HIS A 12 17.74 -1.20 -13.45
N LYS A 13 17.50 -2.46 -13.04
CA LYS A 13 18.39 -3.22 -12.15
C LYS A 13 18.40 -4.68 -12.51
N ARG A 14 19.60 -5.26 -12.62
CA ARG A 14 19.81 -6.66 -12.95
C ARG A 14 20.70 -7.33 -11.91
N PHE A 15 20.42 -8.60 -11.61
CA PHE A 15 21.23 -9.49 -10.79
C PHE A 15 21.51 -10.76 -11.61
N GLY A 16 22.73 -10.89 -12.13
CA GLY A 16 23.07 -11.97 -13.06
C GLY A 16 22.12 -11.99 -14.26
N ASN A 17 21.33 -13.04 -14.41
CA ASN A 17 20.35 -13.18 -15.49
C ASN A 17 18.94 -12.65 -15.15
N VAL A 18 18.72 -12.23 -13.89
CA VAL A 18 17.41 -11.75 -13.45
C VAL A 18 17.32 -10.23 -13.58
N HIS A 19 16.40 -9.75 -14.38
CA HIS A 19 16.06 -8.33 -14.47
C HIS A 19 15.03 -8.00 -13.40
N ALA A 20 15.49 -7.46 -12.27
CA ALA A 20 14.63 -7.11 -11.14
C ALA A 20 13.81 -5.84 -11.38
N LEU A 21 14.40 -4.84 -12.10
CA LEU A 21 13.69 -3.65 -12.58
C LEU A 21 13.96 -3.46 -14.07
N ARG A 22 12.94 -3.04 -14.82
CA ARG A 22 12.93 -2.99 -16.29
C ARG A 22 12.40 -1.65 -16.82
N GLY A 23 12.87 -0.54 -16.25
CA GLY A 23 12.36 0.80 -16.55
C GLY A 23 11.26 1.20 -15.58
N ALA A 24 11.52 1.03 -14.29
CA ALA A 24 10.56 1.43 -13.26
C ALA A 24 10.54 2.96 -13.11
N ASP A 25 9.33 3.53 -13.11
CA ASP A 25 9.05 4.94 -12.85
C ASP A 25 8.28 5.06 -11.55
N LEU A 26 8.66 5.99 -10.66
CA LEU A 26 7.94 6.24 -9.43
C LEU A 26 8.09 7.69 -8.97
N LYS A 27 7.00 8.31 -8.59
CA LYS A 27 6.98 9.65 -7.98
C LYS A 27 6.20 9.59 -6.69
N VAL A 28 6.86 9.87 -5.56
CA VAL A 28 6.24 9.89 -4.24
C VAL A 28 6.31 11.32 -3.70
N PRO A 29 5.18 12.01 -3.55
CA PRO A 29 5.14 13.34 -2.95
C PRO A 29 5.55 13.31 -1.48
N ARG A 30 6.12 14.42 -0.98
CA ARG A 30 6.41 14.55 0.45
C ARG A 30 5.15 14.60 1.30
N GLY A 31 5.24 14.10 2.52
CA GLY A 31 4.16 14.09 3.49
C GLY A 31 3.01 13.14 3.19
N THR A 32 3.14 12.30 2.15
CA THR A 32 2.13 11.31 1.79
C THR A 32 2.41 9.93 2.39
N ILE A 33 1.35 9.17 2.61
CA ILE A 33 1.43 7.72 2.84
C ILE A 33 1.19 7.05 1.50
N PHE A 34 2.21 6.38 0.98
CA PHE A 34 2.24 5.80 -0.35
C PHE A 34 2.25 4.27 -0.30
N ALA A 35 1.38 3.63 -1.08
CA ALA A 35 1.33 2.17 -1.22
C ALA A 35 2.17 1.70 -2.41
N LEU A 36 3.08 0.75 -2.20
CA LEU A 36 3.78 0.03 -3.26
C LEU A 36 3.22 -1.38 -3.37
N ILE A 37 2.42 -1.61 -4.39
CA ILE A 37 1.60 -2.81 -4.58
C ILE A 37 2.21 -3.69 -5.67
N GLY A 38 2.23 -5.00 -5.45
CA GLY A 38 2.67 -5.97 -6.45
C GLY A 38 2.94 -7.35 -5.87
N PRO A 39 2.97 -8.39 -6.71
CA PRO A 39 3.23 -9.76 -6.27
C PRO A 39 4.67 -9.92 -5.75
N ASN A 40 4.95 -11.05 -5.14
CA ASN A 40 6.32 -11.42 -4.80
C ASN A 40 7.16 -11.49 -6.08
N GLY A 41 8.37 -10.92 -6.03
CA GLY A 41 9.24 -10.80 -7.21
C GLY A 41 8.91 -9.64 -8.16
N ALA A 42 7.93 -8.77 -7.85
CA ALA A 42 7.63 -7.59 -8.67
C ALA A 42 8.76 -6.54 -8.70
N GLY A 43 9.74 -6.62 -7.78
CA GLY A 43 10.85 -5.68 -7.69
C GLY A 43 10.79 -4.71 -6.51
N LYS A 44 9.77 -4.80 -5.62
CA LYS A 44 9.56 -3.89 -4.49
C LYS A 44 10.78 -3.78 -3.55
N THR A 45 11.30 -4.90 -3.10
CA THR A 45 12.48 -4.95 -2.22
C THR A 45 13.75 -4.41 -2.91
N THR A 46 13.89 -4.67 -4.23
CA THR A 46 14.98 -4.07 -5.03
C THR A 46 14.85 -2.56 -5.11
N LEU A 47 13.62 -2.06 -5.32
CA LEU A 47 13.34 -0.62 -5.33
C LEU A 47 13.66 0.01 -3.97
N PHE A 48 13.29 -0.60 -2.85
CA PHE A 48 13.65 -0.13 -1.51
C PHE A 48 15.16 -0.11 -1.30
N GLY A 49 15.88 -1.15 -1.76
CA GLY A 49 17.35 -1.19 -1.71
C GLY A 49 18.03 -0.05 -2.49
N LEU A 50 17.46 0.35 -3.64
CA LEU A 50 17.90 1.52 -4.40
C LEU A 50 17.61 2.83 -3.64
N CYS A 51 16.42 2.95 -3.05
CA CYS A 51 16.05 4.14 -2.27
C CYS A 51 16.95 4.32 -1.03
N CYS A 52 17.35 3.23 -0.39
CA CYS A 52 18.27 3.26 0.75
C CYS A 52 19.74 3.52 0.34
N GLY A 53 20.07 3.49 -0.95
CA GLY A 53 21.45 3.59 -1.42
C GLY A 53 22.29 2.33 -1.22
N PHE A 54 21.67 1.19 -0.86
CA PHE A 54 22.35 -0.11 -0.75
C PHE A 54 22.66 -0.71 -2.10
N LEU A 55 21.91 -0.30 -3.12
CA LEU A 55 22.06 -0.71 -4.51
C LEU A 55 22.18 0.52 -5.39
N GLY A 56 23.01 0.44 -6.44
CA GLY A 56 23.00 1.41 -7.52
C GLY A 56 22.14 0.92 -8.70
N PRO A 57 21.45 1.80 -9.43
CA PRO A 57 20.76 1.44 -10.67
C PRO A 57 21.80 1.11 -11.77
N ASP A 58 21.46 0.22 -12.69
CA ASP A 58 22.26 -0.07 -13.86
C ASP A 58 22.01 0.97 -14.98
N ARG A 59 20.77 1.51 -15.02
CA ARG A 59 20.34 2.61 -15.91
C ARG A 59 19.20 3.38 -15.23
N GLY A 60 18.95 4.58 -15.72
CA GLY A 60 17.92 5.47 -15.20
C GLY A 60 18.43 6.32 -14.04
N ARG A 61 17.52 7.06 -13.41
CA ARG A 61 17.83 8.02 -12.35
C ARG A 61 17.02 7.71 -11.09
N VAL A 62 17.71 7.78 -9.94
CA VAL A 62 17.11 7.66 -8.62
C VAL A 62 17.41 8.91 -7.83
N GLU A 63 16.37 9.59 -7.37
CA GLU A 63 16.48 10.76 -6.48
C GLU A 63 15.63 10.52 -5.23
N ILE A 64 16.26 10.72 -4.08
CA ILE A 64 15.65 10.57 -2.76
C ILE A 64 15.84 11.87 -1.99
N LEU A 65 14.73 12.46 -1.52
CA LEU A 65 14.74 13.73 -0.78
C LEU A 65 15.53 14.85 -1.53
N GLY A 66 15.36 14.90 -2.86
CA GLY A 66 15.96 15.93 -3.72
C GLY A 66 17.42 15.70 -4.10
N GLY A 67 17.97 14.46 -4.01
CA GLY A 67 19.32 14.17 -4.47
C GLY A 67 19.56 12.67 -4.62
N ALA A 68 20.78 12.29 -5.03
CA ALA A 68 21.16 10.89 -5.17
C ALA A 68 20.99 10.12 -3.83
N PRO A 69 20.67 8.81 -3.87
CA PRO A 69 20.54 7.97 -2.69
C PRO A 69 21.91 7.66 -2.05
N ASP A 70 22.50 8.68 -1.43
CA ASP A 70 23.77 8.56 -0.70
C ASP A 70 23.46 8.24 0.78
N PRO A 71 23.96 7.11 1.32
CA PRO A 71 23.76 6.74 2.71
C PRO A 71 24.22 7.79 3.72
N VAL A 72 25.29 8.53 3.43
CA VAL A 72 25.77 9.61 4.31
C VAL A 72 24.78 10.77 4.34
N ARG A 73 24.26 11.19 3.19
CA ARG A 73 23.27 12.26 3.05
C ARG A 73 21.91 11.87 3.65
N LEU A 74 21.55 10.59 3.55
CA LEU A 74 20.27 10.06 4.03
C LEU A 74 20.29 9.66 5.51
N LYS A 75 21.45 9.69 6.14
CA LYS A 75 21.64 9.35 7.56
C LYS A 75 20.73 10.20 8.44
N GLY A 76 19.90 9.55 9.28
CA GLY A 76 18.91 10.18 10.15
C GLY A 76 17.69 10.79 9.42
N ARG A 77 17.70 10.81 8.07
CA ARG A 77 16.61 11.34 7.23
C ARG A 77 15.78 10.27 6.56
N LEU A 78 16.29 9.04 6.49
CA LEU A 78 15.61 7.88 5.96
C LEU A 78 15.61 6.76 7.00
N GLY A 79 14.42 6.26 7.34
CA GLY A 79 14.20 5.06 8.12
C GLY A 79 13.72 3.93 7.25
N ALA A 80 14.14 2.70 7.53
CA ALA A 80 13.72 1.54 6.76
C ALA A 80 13.45 0.32 7.64
N LEU A 81 12.36 -0.40 7.33
CA LEU A 81 12.09 -1.75 7.80
C LEU A 81 12.19 -2.69 6.60
N PRO A 82 13.27 -3.46 6.44
CA PRO A 82 13.34 -4.52 5.45
C PRO A 82 12.44 -5.70 5.86
N GLN A 83 12.11 -6.56 4.90
CA GLN A 83 11.26 -7.72 5.12
C GLN A 83 11.80 -8.62 6.25
N ASP A 84 13.13 -8.84 6.27
CA ASP A 84 13.85 -9.68 7.24
C ASP A 84 14.71 -8.81 8.16
N ALA A 85 14.08 -7.99 9.00
CA ALA A 85 14.80 -7.20 9.99
C ALA A 85 15.43 -8.10 11.06
N LEU A 86 16.75 -8.08 11.15
CA LEU A 86 17.49 -8.84 12.15
C LEU A 86 17.77 -7.95 13.36
N LEU A 87 17.41 -8.45 14.56
CA LEU A 87 17.78 -7.84 15.84
C LEU A 87 18.98 -8.59 16.43
N GLY A 88 19.87 -7.86 17.10
CA GLY A 88 20.95 -8.47 17.88
C GLY A 88 20.38 -9.30 19.02
N ARG A 89 20.49 -10.64 18.93
CA ARG A 89 19.80 -11.57 19.85
C ARG A 89 20.23 -11.46 21.31
N ASP A 90 21.49 -11.05 21.54
CA ASP A 90 22.14 -11.08 22.87
C ASP A 90 22.05 -9.76 23.63
N ILE A 91 21.60 -8.70 22.96
CA ILE A 91 21.41 -7.37 23.58
C ILE A 91 19.94 -7.11 23.85
N SER A 92 19.63 -6.19 24.75
CA SER A 92 18.27 -5.76 25.02
C SER A 92 17.71 -4.94 23.84
N VAL A 93 16.38 -4.85 23.76
CA VAL A 93 15.70 -4.03 22.74
C VAL A 93 16.12 -2.57 22.84
N ARG A 94 16.25 -2.05 24.08
CA ARG A 94 16.73 -0.69 24.36
C ARG A 94 18.15 -0.50 23.82
N GLU A 95 19.09 -1.37 24.20
CA GLU A 95 20.49 -1.30 23.75
C GLU A 95 20.57 -1.33 22.21
N HIS A 96 19.77 -2.17 21.55
CA HIS A 96 19.70 -2.23 20.09
C HIS A 96 19.26 -0.90 19.48
N LEU A 97 18.17 -0.29 19.96
CA LEU A 97 17.66 0.98 19.44
C LEU A 97 18.60 2.15 19.76
N VAL A 98 19.18 2.18 20.96
CA VAL A 98 20.20 3.19 21.33
C VAL A 98 21.43 3.08 20.43
N PHE A 99 21.91 1.86 20.17
CA PHE A 99 23.03 1.64 19.25
C PHE A 99 22.71 2.20 17.84
N LEU A 100 21.52 1.93 17.31
CA LEU A 100 21.10 2.47 16.02
C LEU A 100 20.99 4.00 16.03
N GLY A 101 20.44 4.59 17.10
CA GLY A 101 20.40 6.04 17.27
C GLY A 101 21.79 6.67 17.27
N ARG A 102 22.75 6.02 17.95
CA ARG A 102 24.16 6.42 17.94
C ARG A 102 24.79 6.33 16.56
N LEU A 103 24.48 5.29 15.79
CA LEU A 103 24.92 5.17 14.39
C LEU A 103 24.33 6.28 13.51
N GLN A 104 23.15 6.78 13.82
CA GLN A 104 22.55 7.94 13.14
C GLN A 104 23.18 9.28 13.59
N GLY A 105 24.08 9.28 14.55
CA GLY A 105 24.81 10.46 15.03
C GLY A 105 24.21 11.14 16.26
N MET A 106 23.23 10.53 16.91
CA MET A 106 22.66 11.05 18.16
C MET A 106 23.69 10.94 19.31
N ASP A 107 23.68 11.90 20.23
CA ASP A 107 24.38 11.77 21.50
C ASP A 107 23.72 10.70 22.38
N PRO A 108 24.41 10.15 23.42
CA PRO A 108 23.85 9.09 24.24
C PRO A 108 22.50 9.46 24.90
N PRO A 109 22.32 10.62 25.54
CA PRO A 109 21.03 10.98 26.13
C PRO A 109 19.90 11.11 25.11
N THR A 110 20.19 11.59 23.93
CA THR A 110 19.19 11.69 22.84
C THR A 110 18.81 10.31 22.31
N ALA A 111 19.78 9.41 22.09
CA ALA A 111 19.52 8.04 21.66
C ALA A 111 18.64 7.27 22.66
N GLU A 112 18.86 7.44 23.96
CA GLU A 112 18.04 6.84 25.05
C GLU A 112 16.60 7.37 25.02
N ARG A 113 16.43 8.68 24.91
CA ARG A 113 15.08 9.28 24.80
C ARG A 113 14.34 8.78 23.55
N GLU A 114 15.04 8.72 22.42
CA GLU A 114 14.47 8.25 21.16
C GLU A 114 14.11 6.77 21.23
N ALA A 115 14.96 5.91 21.80
CA ALA A 115 14.64 4.50 22.01
C ALA A 115 13.37 4.34 22.84
N THR A 116 13.22 5.10 23.92
CA THR A 116 12.02 5.10 24.76
C THR A 116 10.80 5.58 23.98
N ARG A 117 10.92 6.68 23.22
CA ARG A 117 9.85 7.23 22.39
C ARG A 117 9.33 6.21 21.36
N VAL A 118 10.23 5.61 20.58
CA VAL A 118 9.82 4.69 19.51
C VAL A 118 9.26 3.37 20.04
N LEU A 119 9.73 2.90 21.22
CA LEU A 119 9.12 1.75 21.89
C LEU A 119 7.70 2.04 22.36
N GLY A 120 7.44 3.26 22.82
CA GLY A 120 6.08 3.71 23.15
C GLY A 120 5.17 3.75 21.93
N LEU A 121 5.67 4.12 20.74
CA LEU A 121 4.88 4.15 19.50
C LEU A 121 4.33 2.77 19.08
N VAL A 122 5.06 1.70 19.42
CA VAL A 122 4.71 0.32 19.04
C VAL A 122 4.23 -0.53 20.21
N ASP A 123 3.91 0.08 21.35
CA ASP A 123 3.43 -0.60 22.57
C ASP A 123 4.37 -1.73 23.05
N LEU A 124 5.66 -1.40 23.18
CA LEU A 124 6.72 -2.31 23.63
C LEU A 124 7.59 -1.70 24.74
N ALA A 125 7.13 -0.64 25.41
CA ALA A 125 7.89 0.02 26.46
C ALA A 125 8.29 -0.94 27.61
N ASP A 126 7.37 -1.85 27.98
CA ASP A 126 7.59 -2.84 29.05
C ASP A 126 8.61 -3.93 28.67
N LEU A 127 8.96 -4.04 27.40
CA LEU A 127 9.92 -5.02 26.88
C LEU A 127 11.28 -4.41 26.55
N ALA A 128 11.49 -3.13 26.89
CA ALA A 128 12.70 -2.40 26.56
C ALA A 128 13.98 -3.12 27.00
N ASP A 129 13.99 -3.67 28.20
CA ASP A 129 15.17 -4.32 28.79
C ASP A 129 15.21 -5.84 28.53
N ARG A 130 14.25 -6.36 27.75
CA ARG A 130 14.23 -7.77 27.38
C ARG A 130 15.20 -8.01 26.23
N ARG A 131 15.93 -9.14 26.26
CA ARG A 131 16.79 -9.55 25.14
C ARG A 131 15.98 -9.84 23.89
N ALA A 132 16.44 -9.33 22.75
CA ALA A 132 15.73 -9.48 21.47
C ALA A 132 15.51 -10.95 21.09
N GLY A 133 16.43 -11.87 21.48
CA GLY A 133 16.27 -13.31 21.26
C GLY A 133 15.12 -13.98 22.03
N ALA A 134 14.53 -13.31 23.02
CA ALA A 134 13.41 -13.80 23.82
C ALA A 134 12.05 -13.22 23.36
N LEU A 135 12.02 -12.46 22.27
CA LEU A 135 10.80 -11.87 21.73
C LEU A 135 10.04 -12.83 20.80
N SER A 136 8.73 -12.71 20.78
CA SER A 136 7.91 -13.36 19.74
C SER A 136 8.16 -12.73 18.36
N HIS A 137 7.80 -13.43 17.29
CA HIS A 137 7.92 -12.92 15.91
C HIS A 137 7.23 -11.55 15.72
N GLY A 138 6.00 -11.39 16.23
CA GLY A 138 5.27 -10.13 16.16
C GLY A 138 5.94 -9.01 16.99
N GLN A 139 6.57 -9.32 18.12
CA GLN A 139 7.35 -8.35 18.89
C GLN A 139 8.61 -7.92 18.14
N VAL A 140 9.35 -8.86 17.53
CA VAL A 140 10.51 -8.55 16.68
C VAL A 140 10.10 -7.63 15.53
N LYS A 141 8.98 -7.92 14.86
CA LYS A 141 8.46 -7.09 13.77
C LYS A 141 8.15 -5.67 14.25
N ARG A 142 7.49 -5.52 15.40
CA ARG A 142 7.19 -4.19 15.98
C ARG A 142 8.45 -3.43 16.39
N VAL A 143 9.48 -4.09 16.93
CA VAL A 143 10.78 -3.45 17.17
C VAL A 143 11.41 -2.96 15.85
N GLY A 144 11.32 -3.75 14.78
CA GLY A 144 11.76 -3.33 13.44
C GLY A 144 11.02 -2.10 12.91
N VAL A 145 9.71 -1.99 13.21
CA VAL A 145 8.96 -0.77 12.92
C VAL A 145 9.48 0.40 13.77
N ALA A 146 9.64 0.21 15.08
CA ALA A 146 10.19 1.24 15.98
C ALA A 146 11.54 1.77 15.48
N GLN A 147 12.42 0.87 15.03
CA GLN A 147 13.70 1.22 14.40
C GLN A 147 13.55 2.15 13.20
N ALA A 148 12.55 1.91 12.32
CA ALA A 148 12.31 2.74 11.15
C ALA A 148 11.84 4.17 11.50
N PHE A 149 11.24 4.36 12.68
CA PHE A 149 10.78 5.65 13.20
C PHE A 149 11.82 6.38 14.05
N LEU A 150 13.01 5.81 14.25
CA LEU A 150 14.04 6.38 15.10
C LEU A 150 14.57 7.70 14.53
N GLY A 151 14.57 8.77 15.33
CA GLY A 151 15.03 10.09 14.91
C GLY A 151 14.03 10.88 14.07
N ALA A 152 12.78 10.44 13.95
CA ALA A 152 11.72 11.08 13.17
C ALA A 152 12.18 11.43 11.72
N PRO A 153 12.57 10.43 10.89
CA PRO A 153 13.12 10.68 9.56
C PRO A 153 12.09 11.30 8.60
N ASP A 154 12.58 12.02 7.58
CA ASP A 154 11.75 12.63 6.53
C ASP A 154 11.03 11.60 5.65
N LEU A 155 11.68 10.45 5.44
CA LEU A 155 11.19 9.33 4.61
C LEU A 155 11.31 8.00 5.36
N ILE A 156 10.25 7.21 5.36
CA ILE A 156 10.20 5.88 5.97
C ILE A 156 9.78 4.85 4.91
N LEU A 157 10.53 3.76 4.79
CA LEU A 157 10.24 2.64 3.89
C LEU A 157 9.90 1.40 4.72
N LEU A 158 8.69 0.87 4.58
CA LEU A 158 8.19 -0.27 5.35
C LEU A 158 7.86 -1.44 4.42
N ASP A 159 8.68 -2.49 4.44
CA ASP A 159 8.45 -3.70 3.63
C ASP A 159 7.63 -4.70 4.44
N GLU A 160 6.37 -4.91 4.04
CA GLU A 160 5.40 -5.81 4.67
C GLU A 160 5.30 -5.63 6.21
N PRO A 161 5.03 -4.42 6.72
CA PRO A 161 5.13 -4.13 8.16
C PRO A 161 4.08 -4.85 9.01
N THR A 162 2.93 -5.22 8.45
CA THR A 162 1.83 -5.92 9.15
C THR A 162 1.91 -7.44 9.02
N ALA A 163 2.80 -7.97 8.17
CA ALA A 163 2.91 -9.40 7.95
C ALA A 163 3.31 -10.15 9.24
N GLY A 164 2.52 -11.16 9.60
CA GLY A 164 2.75 -11.98 10.79
C GLY A 164 2.34 -11.33 12.12
N LEU A 165 1.69 -10.16 12.08
CA LEU A 165 1.03 -9.58 13.25
C LEU A 165 -0.38 -10.13 13.39
N ASP A 166 -0.85 -10.24 14.64
CA ASP A 166 -2.26 -10.47 14.89
C ASP A 166 -3.12 -9.24 14.53
N PRO A 167 -4.44 -9.38 14.36
CA PRO A 167 -5.32 -8.32 13.86
C PRO A 167 -5.28 -7.04 14.70
N ARG A 168 -5.11 -7.13 16.03
CA ARG A 168 -5.05 -5.98 16.93
C ARG A 168 -3.78 -5.16 16.67
N HIS A 169 -2.62 -5.81 16.73
CA HIS A 169 -1.34 -5.13 16.51
C HIS A 169 -1.19 -4.60 15.06
N ALA A 170 -1.75 -5.31 14.07
CA ALA A 170 -1.82 -4.80 12.70
C ALA A 170 -2.69 -3.54 12.61
N HIS A 171 -3.82 -3.48 13.33
CA HIS A 171 -4.67 -2.29 13.44
C HIS A 171 -3.92 -1.11 14.06
N ASP A 172 -3.26 -1.33 15.21
CA ASP A 172 -2.53 -0.30 15.94
C ASP A 172 -1.39 0.27 15.10
N LEU A 173 -0.66 -0.60 14.38
CA LEU A 173 0.38 -0.17 13.45
C LEU A 173 -0.17 0.68 12.29
N ARG A 174 -1.31 0.31 11.71
CA ARG A 174 -1.97 1.13 10.68
C ARG A 174 -2.37 2.49 11.24
N ALA A 175 -2.88 2.55 12.46
CA ALA A 175 -3.22 3.80 13.13
C ALA A 175 -1.98 4.68 13.33
N LEU A 176 -0.85 4.09 13.76
CA LEU A 176 0.43 4.77 13.88
C LEU A 176 0.88 5.38 12.54
N ILE A 177 0.89 4.57 11.46
CA ILE A 177 1.28 5.04 10.12
C ILE A 177 0.35 6.19 9.68
N ARG A 178 -0.95 6.04 9.83
CA ARG A 178 -1.94 7.06 9.45
C ARG A 178 -1.76 8.37 10.21
N ALA A 179 -1.35 8.32 11.48
CA ALA A 179 -1.09 9.50 12.30
C ALA A 179 0.10 10.34 11.82
N GLN A 180 1.00 9.77 10.99
CA GLN A 180 2.15 10.48 10.41
C GLN A 180 1.82 11.26 9.14
N ARG A 181 0.58 11.15 8.62
CA ARG A 181 0.15 11.86 7.41
C ARG A 181 0.42 13.36 7.52
N GLY A 182 1.05 13.94 6.49
CA GLY A 182 1.43 15.36 6.44
C GLY A 182 2.69 15.70 7.24
N GLN A 183 3.19 14.81 8.09
CA GLN A 183 4.41 15.04 8.88
C GLN A 183 5.62 14.33 8.26
N GLN A 184 5.45 13.07 7.90
CA GLN A 184 6.50 12.23 7.31
C GLN A 184 6.00 11.64 6.00
N THR A 185 6.93 11.31 5.11
CA THR A 185 6.61 10.51 3.93
C THR A 185 6.82 9.03 4.28
N ILE A 186 5.81 8.20 4.08
CA ILE A 186 5.90 6.77 4.36
C ILE A 186 5.55 5.99 3.12
N VAL A 187 6.43 5.09 2.68
CA VAL A 187 6.13 4.11 1.63
C VAL A 187 5.95 2.74 2.27
N VAL A 188 4.78 2.17 2.06
CA VAL A 188 4.41 0.86 2.61
C VAL A 188 4.23 -0.14 1.48
N SER A 189 4.94 -1.26 1.52
CA SER A 189 4.59 -2.42 0.70
C SER A 189 3.66 -3.34 1.50
N SER A 190 2.65 -3.89 0.86
CA SER A 190 1.83 -4.98 1.41
C SER A 190 1.14 -5.73 0.28
N HIS A 191 0.83 -7.00 0.53
CA HIS A 191 -0.05 -7.79 -0.31
C HIS A 191 -1.52 -7.69 0.13
N ASN A 192 -1.80 -7.10 1.30
CA ASN A 192 -3.16 -6.85 1.76
C ASN A 192 -3.64 -5.47 1.27
N LEU A 193 -4.29 -5.47 0.12
CA LEU A 193 -4.71 -4.25 -0.58
C LEU A 193 -5.78 -3.46 0.19
N GLN A 194 -6.66 -4.13 0.94
CA GLN A 194 -7.68 -3.47 1.76
C GLN A 194 -7.05 -2.65 2.89
N GLU A 195 -5.96 -3.15 3.48
CA GLU A 195 -5.22 -2.40 4.50
C GLU A 195 -4.58 -1.14 3.93
N LEU A 196 -3.99 -1.24 2.74
CA LEU A 196 -3.36 -0.10 2.06
C LEU A 196 -4.40 0.96 1.65
N GLU A 197 -5.54 0.53 1.10
CA GLU A 197 -6.64 1.42 0.73
C GLU A 197 -7.14 2.27 1.91
N ALA A 198 -7.15 1.69 3.12
CA ALA A 198 -7.63 2.38 4.32
C ALA A 198 -6.67 3.47 4.85
N ILE A 199 -5.36 3.39 4.53
CA ILE A 199 -4.36 4.27 5.15
C ILE A 199 -3.58 5.14 4.15
N CYS A 200 -3.47 4.73 2.86
CA CYS A 200 -2.63 5.41 1.89
C CYS A 200 -3.36 6.52 1.14
N ASP A 201 -2.62 7.57 0.77
CA ASP A 201 -3.07 8.68 -0.06
C ASP A 201 -2.91 8.36 -1.54
N GLU A 202 -1.77 7.74 -1.89
CA GLU A 202 -1.38 7.37 -3.24
C GLU A 202 -0.90 5.92 -3.28
N ALA A 203 -0.95 5.33 -4.47
CA ALA A 203 -0.47 3.97 -4.70
C ALA A 203 0.22 3.83 -6.06
N ALA A 204 1.13 2.87 -6.17
CA ALA A 204 1.67 2.39 -7.43
C ALA A 204 1.58 0.87 -7.52
N PHE A 205 1.18 0.38 -8.68
CA PHE A 205 1.17 -1.05 -9.00
C PHE A 205 2.46 -1.42 -9.75
N MET A 206 3.15 -2.45 -9.24
CA MET A 206 4.35 -2.99 -9.86
C MET A 206 4.14 -4.44 -10.31
N GLU A 207 4.60 -4.76 -11.51
CA GLU A 207 4.65 -6.13 -12.01
C GLU A 207 5.92 -6.34 -12.83
N LYS A 208 6.62 -7.46 -12.60
CA LYS A 208 7.82 -7.87 -13.34
C LYS A 208 8.87 -6.75 -13.52
N GLY A 209 9.04 -5.91 -12.49
CA GLY A 209 10.04 -4.85 -12.46
C GLY A 209 9.64 -3.55 -13.17
N VAL A 210 8.37 -3.39 -13.51
CA VAL A 210 7.82 -2.17 -14.14
C VAL A 210 6.71 -1.60 -13.26
N THR A 211 6.59 -0.28 -13.20
CA THR A 211 5.42 0.40 -12.65
C THR A 211 4.33 0.46 -13.72
N ILE A 212 3.22 -0.22 -13.47
CA ILE A 212 2.11 -0.30 -14.43
C ILE A 212 1.23 0.94 -14.36
N GLU A 213 0.91 1.35 -13.15
CA GLU A 213 0.02 2.47 -12.87
C GLU A 213 0.37 3.09 -11.52
N SER A 214 0.22 4.41 -11.39
CA SER A 214 0.36 5.12 -10.12
C SER A 214 -0.56 6.33 -10.05
N GLY A 215 -1.02 6.68 -8.84
CA GLY A 215 -1.87 7.84 -8.61
C GLY A 215 -2.51 7.85 -7.23
N ALA A 216 -3.36 8.85 -7.00
CA ALA A 216 -4.13 8.93 -5.76
C ALA A 216 -5.03 7.70 -5.60
N VAL A 217 -5.07 7.11 -4.38
CA VAL A 217 -5.92 5.95 -4.09
C VAL A 217 -7.37 6.26 -4.43
N ALA A 218 -7.85 7.45 -4.10
CA ALA A 218 -9.19 7.89 -4.48
C ALA A 218 -9.44 7.84 -6.00
N THR A 219 -8.44 8.17 -6.83
CA THR A 219 -8.55 8.09 -8.30
C THR A 219 -8.45 6.65 -8.81
N LEU A 220 -7.56 5.85 -8.23
CA LEU A 220 -7.37 4.45 -8.62
C LEU A 220 -8.57 3.57 -8.24
N THR A 221 -9.26 3.91 -7.15
CA THR A 221 -10.46 3.21 -6.67
C THR A 221 -11.76 3.87 -7.15
N ALA A 222 -11.75 5.16 -7.44
CA ALA A 222 -12.86 5.89 -8.04
C ALA A 222 -12.78 5.79 -9.57
N GLN A 223 -13.39 4.78 -10.15
CA GLN A 223 -14.07 5.09 -11.40
C GLN A 223 -15.39 5.74 -11.01
N ASP A 224 -15.50 7.03 -11.27
CA ASP A 224 -16.71 7.81 -11.11
C ASP A 224 -17.88 6.98 -11.59
N ALA A 225 -18.82 6.75 -10.69
CA ALA A 225 -20.04 6.09 -11.02
C ALA A 225 -20.08 4.55 -10.98
N GLU A 226 -19.31 3.89 -10.14
CA GLU A 226 -19.49 2.47 -9.86
C GLU A 226 -19.73 2.21 -8.37
N PHE A 227 -20.69 1.33 -8.08
CA PHE A 227 -20.88 0.77 -6.73
C PHE A 227 -21.21 -0.72 -6.84
N PHE A 228 -20.98 -1.43 -5.74
CA PHE A 228 -21.34 -2.84 -5.66
C PHE A 228 -22.28 -3.12 -4.52
N VAL A 229 -23.16 -4.11 -4.75
CA VAL A 229 -24.12 -4.60 -3.75
C VAL A 229 -23.92 -6.10 -3.60
N GLN A 230 -23.60 -6.54 -2.40
CA GLN A 230 -23.52 -7.96 -2.08
C GLN A 230 -24.87 -8.45 -1.58
N LEU A 231 -25.34 -9.57 -2.14
CA LEU A 231 -26.67 -10.11 -1.86
C LEU A 231 -26.59 -11.42 -1.08
N ALA A 232 -27.52 -11.64 -0.17
CA ALA A 232 -27.76 -12.94 0.45
C ALA A 232 -28.16 -14.00 -0.60
N PRO A 233 -28.11 -15.32 -0.28
CA PRO A 233 -28.62 -16.35 -1.15
C PRO A 233 -30.06 -16.09 -1.61
N GLY A 234 -30.32 -16.20 -2.93
CA GLY A 234 -31.58 -15.91 -3.58
C GLY A 234 -31.43 -15.85 -5.11
N PRO A 235 -32.50 -15.54 -5.86
CA PRO A 235 -32.48 -15.44 -7.30
C PRO A 235 -31.57 -14.31 -7.80
N GLU A 236 -31.16 -14.39 -9.04
CA GLU A 236 -30.34 -13.37 -9.70
C GLU A 236 -31.18 -12.12 -10.03
N PRO A 237 -30.73 -10.92 -9.66
CA PRO A 237 -31.51 -9.69 -9.84
C PRO A 237 -31.28 -8.98 -11.20
N LEU A 238 -30.50 -9.56 -12.11
CA LEU A 238 -29.98 -8.90 -13.32
C LEU A 238 -31.07 -8.38 -14.27
N GLU A 239 -32.09 -9.20 -14.58
CA GLU A 239 -33.12 -8.81 -15.54
C GLU A 239 -33.96 -7.64 -15.03
N LEU A 240 -34.24 -7.63 -13.74
CA LEU A 240 -35.05 -6.59 -13.11
C LEU A 240 -34.33 -5.23 -13.13
N LEU A 241 -33.03 -5.21 -12.91
CA LEU A 241 -32.25 -3.97 -12.85
C LEU A 241 -31.95 -3.39 -14.24
N ARG A 242 -31.71 -4.25 -15.24
CA ARG A 242 -31.51 -3.80 -16.63
C ARG A 242 -32.71 -3.10 -17.24
N SER A 243 -33.90 -3.45 -16.79
CA SER A 243 -35.15 -2.89 -17.34
C SER A 243 -35.66 -1.64 -16.62
N ARG A 244 -35.23 -1.39 -15.40
CA ARG A 244 -35.84 -0.37 -14.52
C ARG A 244 -34.92 0.75 -14.05
N VAL A 245 -33.61 0.56 -14.10
CA VAL A 245 -32.63 1.54 -13.59
C VAL A 245 -31.83 2.11 -14.74
N VAL A 246 -31.74 3.45 -14.83
CA VAL A 246 -30.90 4.12 -15.82
C VAL A 246 -29.44 4.00 -15.40
N THR A 247 -28.82 2.88 -15.78
CA THR A 247 -27.42 2.57 -15.52
C THR A 247 -26.69 2.34 -16.82
N THR A 248 -25.38 2.62 -16.86
CA THR A 248 -24.55 2.39 -18.05
C THR A 248 -24.25 0.90 -18.23
N ALA A 249 -24.04 0.20 -17.13
CA ALA A 249 -23.84 -1.25 -17.11
C ALA A 249 -24.18 -1.85 -15.74
N VAL A 250 -24.74 -3.06 -15.77
CA VAL A 250 -24.97 -3.89 -14.58
C VAL A 250 -24.33 -5.24 -14.83
N THR A 251 -23.41 -5.64 -13.93
CA THR A 251 -22.68 -6.91 -14.00
C THR A 251 -22.95 -7.71 -12.75
N TRP A 252 -23.16 -9.02 -12.88
CA TRP A 252 -23.37 -9.95 -11.79
C TRP A 252 -22.18 -10.89 -11.67
N GLU A 253 -21.64 -11.04 -10.45
CA GLU A 253 -20.59 -12.00 -10.09
C GLU A 253 -21.20 -13.12 -9.24
N PRO A 254 -21.56 -14.28 -9.84
CA PRO A 254 -22.27 -15.34 -9.13
C PRO A 254 -21.53 -15.90 -7.92
N GLU A 255 -20.20 -16.12 -8.05
CA GLU A 255 -19.37 -16.70 -7.01
C GLU A 255 -19.32 -15.83 -5.73
N ARG A 256 -19.29 -14.52 -5.91
CA ARG A 256 -19.27 -13.54 -4.82
C ARG A 256 -20.64 -12.99 -4.47
N ARG A 257 -21.67 -13.37 -5.23
CA ARG A 257 -23.03 -12.84 -5.15
C ARG A 257 -23.06 -11.32 -5.13
N THR A 258 -22.26 -10.71 -5.98
CA THR A 258 -22.03 -9.26 -6.02
C THR A 258 -22.58 -8.68 -7.32
N LEU A 259 -23.43 -7.70 -7.17
CA LEU A 259 -23.96 -6.88 -8.26
C LEU A 259 -23.07 -5.65 -8.37
N ARG A 260 -22.53 -5.39 -9.57
CA ARG A 260 -21.83 -4.15 -9.91
C ARG A 260 -22.68 -3.30 -10.78
N VAL A 261 -22.77 -2.04 -10.43
CA VAL A 261 -23.58 -1.05 -11.14
C VAL A 261 -22.71 0.11 -11.56
N ARG A 262 -22.60 0.36 -12.88
CA ARG A 262 -22.00 1.56 -13.44
C ARG A 262 -23.09 2.53 -13.87
N PHE A 263 -22.84 3.80 -13.67
CA PHE A 263 -23.74 4.87 -14.12
C PHE A 263 -22.90 6.08 -14.57
N GLN A 264 -23.48 6.97 -15.37
CA GLN A 264 -22.84 8.26 -15.68
C GLN A 264 -23.45 9.33 -14.77
N PRO A 265 -22.64 10.06 -14.01
CA PRO A 265 -23.11 11.22 -13.27
C PRO A 265 -23.64 12.25 -14.25
N THR A 266 -24.83 12.76 -13.99
CA THR A 266 -25.43 13.86 -14.76
C THR A 266 -25.73 15.02 -13.83
N PRO A 267 -25.72 16.28 -14.31
CA PRO A 267 -26.14 17.42 -13.49
C PRO A 267 -27.49 17.17 -12.86
N GLY A 268 -27.57 17.19 -11.52
CA GLY A 268 -28.78 16.94 -10.75
C GLY A 268 -29.06 15.48 -10.38
N ARG A 269 -28.20 14.52 -10.73
CA ARG A 269 -28.28 13.11 -10.32
C ARG A 269 -26.94 12.65 -9.74
N VAL A 270 -26.85 12.62 -8.43
CA VAL A 270 -25.66 12.19 -7.69
C VAL A 270 -25.65 10.67 -7.46
N ALA A 271 -24.50 10.14 -7.08
CA ALA A 271 -24.32 8.70 -6.85
C ALA A 271 -25.33 8.13 -5.84
N GLU A 272 -25.64 8.90 -4.82
CA GLU A 272 -26.60 8.55 -3.77
C GLU A 272 -28.01 8.28 -4.31
N ASP A 273 -28.43 9.02 -5.31
CA ASP A 273 -29.76 8.84 -5.93
C ASP A 273 -29.83 7.51 -6.70
N VAL A 274 -28.79 7.18 -7.46
CA VAL A 274 -28.70 5.92 -8.21
C VAL A 274 -28.61 4.73 -7.26
N ILE A 275 -27.82 4.84 -6.20
CA ILE A 275 -27.74 3.82 -5.15
C ILE A 275 -29.09 3.59 -4.50
N ALA A 276 -29.81 4.66 -4.12
CA ALA A 276 -31.11 4.57 -3.52
C ALA A 276 -32.15 3.92 -4.44
N GLU A 277 -32.09 4.21 -5.74
CA GLU A 277 -32.94 3.61 -6.76
C GLU A 277 -32.67 2.10 -6.89
N VAL A 278 -31.42 1.68 -7.04
CA VAL A 278 -31.03 0.27 -7.11
C VAL A 278 -31.41 -0.50 -5.87
N LEU A 279 -31.18 0.06 -4.69
CA LEU A 279 -31.55 -0.59 -3.41
C LEU A 279 -33.06 -0.75 -3.28
N ARG A 280 -33.85 0.21 -3.77
CA ARG A 280 -35.32 0.14 -3.78
C ARG A 280 -35.81 -1.00 -4.69
N GLU A 281 -35.27 -1.13 -5.88
CA GLU A 281 -35.62 -2.20 -6.82
C GLU A 281 -35.21 -3.59 -6.32
N LEU A 282 -33.99 -3.70 -5.75
CA LEU A 282 -33.54 -4.94 -5.11
C LEU A 282 -34.47 -5.37 -3.98
N ARG A 283 -34.88 -4.43 -3.13
CA ARG A 283 -35.80 -4.71 -2.03
C ARG A 283 -37.19 -5.12 -2.52
N ALA A 284 -37.68 -4.46 -3.59
CA ALA A 284 -38.96 -4.78 -4.21
C ALA A 284 -38.96 -6.20 -4.83
N SER A 285 -37.83 -6.68 -5.30
CA SER A 285 -37.65 -8.06 -5.81
C SER A 285 -37.49 -9.11 -4.72
N GLY A 286 -37.48 -8.72 -3.44
CA GLY A 286 -37.24 -9.62 -2.31
C GLY A 286 -35.76 -9.95 -2.08
N ALA A 287 -34.84 -9.31 -2.78
CA ALA A 287 -33.40 -9.49 -2.55
C ALA A 287 -32.97 -8.86 -1.21
N ARG A 288 -32.16 -9.58 -0.44
CA ARG A 288 -31.60 -9.10 0.81
C ARG A 288 -30.17 -8.63 0.61
N VAL A 289 -29.93 -7.35 0.87
CA VAL A 289 -28.62 -6.72 0.78
C VAL A 289 -27.80 -7.04 2.03
N CYS A 290 -26.59 -7.57 1.84
CA CYS A 290 -25.65 -7.89 2.91
C CYS A 290 -24.59 -6.79 3.09
N ALA A 291 -24.12 -6.20 1.97
CA ALA A 291 -23.15 -5.12 1.98
C ALA A 291 -23.37 -4.19 0.78
N LEU A 292 -22.94 -2.95 0.94
CA LEU A 292 -22.88 -1.93 -0.11
C LEU A 292 -21.52 -1.24 -0.02
N GLY A 293 -20.86 -1.07 -1.16
CA GLY A 293 -19.61 -0.31 -1.24
C GLY A 293 -19.60 0.59 -2.48
N LYS A 294 -18.93 1.73 -2.38
CA LYS A 294 -18.73 2.66 -3.50
C LYS A 294 -17.36 2.39 -4.15
N GLY A 295 -17.29 2.46 -5.47
CA GLY A 295 -16.06 2.37 -6.23
C GLY A 295 -15.49 0.95 -6.36
N ARG A 296 -14.31 0.86 -6.97
CA ARG A 296 -13.51 -0.36 -7.07
C ARG A 296 -12.48 -0.39 -5.95
N SER A 297 -12.22 -1.55 -5.37
CA SER A 297 -11.09 -1.71 -4.46
C SER A 297 -9.76 -1.71 -5.21
N LEU A 298 -8.66 -1.38 -4.52
CA LEU A 298 -7.31 -1.53 -5.06
C LEU A 298 -7.06 -2.97 -5.56
N GLU A 299 -7.62 -3.98 -4.89
CA GLU A 299 -7.52 -5.39 -5.29
C GLU A 299 -8.15 -5.63 -6.67
N GLN A 300 -9.32 -5.07 -6.91
CA GLN A 300 -10.00 -5.21 -8.20
C GLN A 300 -9.24 -4.48 -9.30
N ARG A 301 -8.73 -3.27 -9.01
CA ARG A 301 -7.92 -2.53 -9.95
C ARG A 301 -6.64 -3.28 -10.32
N TYR A 302 -5.97 -3.85 -9.32
CA TYR A 302 -4.79 -4.69 -9.54
C TYR A 302 -5.09 -5.90 -10.42
N LEU A 303 -6.18 -6.64 -10.16
CA LEU A 303 -6.57 -7.81 -10.95
C LEU A 303 -6.89 -7.48 -12.42
N GLU A 304 -7.48 -6.33 -12.69
CA GLU A 304 -7.75 -5.87 -14.06
C GLU A 304 -6.46 -5.55 -14.83
N GLN A 305 -5.47 -4.98 -14.18
CA GLN A 305 -4.17 -4.70 -14.78
C GLN A 305 -3.34 -5.97 -15.00
N ALA A 306 -3.45 -6.95 -14.10
CA ALA A 306 -2.74 -8.22 -14.18
C ALA A 306 -3.32 -9.20 -15.22
N THR A 307 -4.57 -8.98 -15.68
CA THR A 307 -5.20 -9.81 -16.70
C THR A 307 -5.03 -9.14 -18.07
N PRO A 308 -4.23 -9.70 -19.00
CA PRO A 308 -4.14 -9.15 -20.34
C PRO A 308 -5.55 -9.20 -20.98
N SER A 309 -6.04 -8.06 -21.47
CA SER A 309 -7.25 -8.00 -22.29
C SER A 309 -7.06 -8.93 -23.49
N VAL A 310 -7.76 -10.05 -23.52
CA VAL A 310 -7.86 -10.90 -24.72
C VAL A 310 -8.54 -10.01 -25.77
N PRO A 311 -7.87 -9.68 -26.88
CA PRO A 311 -8.54 -8.93 -27.95
C PRO A 311 -9.73 -9.78 -28.43
N ALA A 312 -10.91 -9.17 -28.47
CA ALA A 312 -12.07 -9.80 -29.04
C ALA A 312 -11.69 -10.27 -30.46
N THR A 313 -11.64 -11.59 -30.66
CA THR A 313 -11.47 -12.20 -31.95
C THR A 313 -12.63 -11.72 -32.83
N SER A 314 -12.32 -10.78 -33.73
CA SER A 314 -13.20 -10.47 -34.84
C SER A 314 -13.44 -11.77 -35.61
N SER A 315 -14.68 -12.26 -35.57
CA SER A 315 -15.14 -13.31 -36.44
C SER A 315 -15.03 -12.81 -37.89
N VAL A 316 -13.96 -13.23 -38.56
CA VAL A 316 -13.88 -13.16 -40.00
C VAL A 316 -14.82 -14.24 -40.54
N SER A 317 -15.94 -13.83 -41.09
CA SER A 317 -16.75 -14.64 -41.96
C SER A 317 -15.98 -14.80 -43.27
N GLU A 318 -15.54 -15.98 -43.55
CA GLU A 318 -15.11 -16.37 -44.92
C GLU A 318 -16.31 -16.63 -45.82
N PRO A 319 -16.15 -16.35 -47.13
CA PRO A 319 -17.22 -16.36 -48.15
C PRO A 319 -17.72 -17.75 -48.55
#